data_40e19ee6001cdee3e5b16ed90fa98c47
#
_entry.id   40e19ee6001cdee3e5b16ed90fa98c47
#
_cell.length_a   1.000
_cell.length_b   1.000
_cell.length_c   1.000
_cell.angle_alpha   90.00
_cell.angle_beta   90.00
_cell.angle_gamma   90.00
#
_symmetry.space_group_name_H-M   'P 1'
#
loop_
_entity.id
_entity.type
_entity.pdbx_description
1 polymer ?
#
loop_
_entity_poly.entity_id
_entity_poly.type
_entity_poly.pdbx_seq_one_letter_code
_entity_poly.pdbx_strand_id
1 'polypeptide(L)'
;MSDSRLARQIATTIRHERERRELTQQALADLVGLTQGALAHIERGSRIPSLPVLERLLAAMDVQLTVGVEPLDSHLDAALDALADASVVERIREIGLDRMLDALGELPYVLTGSSAALLQGAPLPVGAVEVAVRWRDSPRLTGFLEAAYAQRWNARWEEWGGLRLEPEEPGEHRWQTLHGELRARMCDELPQPVEVRYGGRSYPVEPLVRVELADPRAADLLRRHRQRLGSAG
;
A
#
# COMPACT_ATOMS: atom_id res chain seq x y z
N MET A 1 -16.20 5.13 -8.58
CA MET A 1 -16.45 6.00 -7.41
C MET A 1 -15.15 6.73 -7.13
N SER A 2 -15.16 8.05 -7.09
CA SER A 2 -13.94 8.84 -6.89
C SER A 2 -13.39 8.57 -5.48
N ASP A 3 -12.19 8.01 -5.40
CA ASP A 3 -11.49 7.74 -4.14
C ASP A 3 -10.96 9.07 -3.58
N SER A 4 -11.87 9.84 -2.97
CA SER A 4 -11.57 11.18 -2.46
C SER A 4 -10.55 11.12 -1.32
N ARG A 5 -9.41 11.82 -1.48
CA ARG A 5 -8.40 12.01 -0.43
C ARG A 5 -9.05 12.45 0.89
N LEU A 6 -9.96 13.42 0.82
CA LEU A 6 -10.66 13.95 1.99
C LEU A 6 -11.52 12.87 2.69
N ALA A 7 -12.19 12.01 1.90
CA ALA A 7 -12.98 10.92 2.48
C ALA A 7 -12.12 9.94 3.29
N ARG A 8 -10.96 9.57 2.77
CA ARG A 8 -10.01 8.70 3.48
C ARG A 8 -9.47 9.37 4.75
N GLN A 9 -9.12 10.64 4.65
CA GLN A 9 -8.59 11.39 5.78
C GLN A 9 -9.62 11.50 6.91
N ILE A 10 -10.88 11.81 6.60
CA ILE A 10 -11.99 11.83 7.55
C ILE A 10 -12.19 10.45 8.18
N ALA A 11 -12.22 9.38 7.37
CA ALA A 11 -12.38 8.01 7.85
C ALA A 11 -11.30 7.60 8.85
N THR A 12 -10.04 7.84 8.49
CA THR A 12 -8.88 7.55 9.35
C THR A 12 -8.93 8.35 10.64
N THR A 13 -9.27 9.65 10.58
CA THR A 13 -9.37 10.51 11.78
C THR A 13 -10.45 10.02 12.72
N ILE A 14 -11.66 9.73 12.22
CA ILE A 14 -12.76 9.23 13.05
C ILE A 14 -12.38 7.92 13.75
N ARG A 15 -11.84 6.96 12.98
CA ARG A 15 -11.40 5.68 13.52
C ARG A 15 -10.33 5.85 14.58
N HIS A 16 -9.28 6.63 14.30
CA HIS A 16 -8.18 6.88 15.23
C HIS A 16 -8.66 7.53 16.55
N GLU A 17 -9.50 8.56 16.46
CA GLU A 17 -10.02 9.25 17.64
C GLU A 17 -10.96 8.38 18.47
N ARG A 18 -11.74 7.50 17.83
CA ARG A 18 -12.56 6.50 18.51
C ARG A 18 -11.70 5.46 19.25
N GLU A 19 -10.70 4.89 18.56
CA GLU A 19 -9.81 3.87 19.14
C GLU A 19 -9.00 4.42 20.30
N ARG A 20 -8.53 5.66 20.19
CA ARG A 20 -7.80 6.34 21.25
C ARG A 20 -8.64 6.53 22.53
N ARG A 21 -9.98 6.51 22.41
CA ARG A 21 -10.93 6.61 23.53
C ARG A 21 -11.53 5.26 23.93
N GLU A 22 -10.99 4.18 23.38
CA GLU A 22 -11.43 2.81 23.65
C GLU A 22 -12.93 2.58 23.35
N LEU A 23 -13.53 3.39 22.47
CA LEU A 23 -14.92 3.23 22.07
C LEU A 23 -15.07 2.15 20.99
N THR A 24 -16.07 1.28 21.14
CA THR A 24 -16.49 0.40 20.06
C THR A 24 -17.25 1.19 18.99
N GLN A 25 -17.31 0.65 17.77
CA GLN A 25 -18.14 1.26 16.71
C GLN A 25 -19.61 1.38 17.12
N GLN A 26 -20.13 0.36 17.83
CA GLN A 26 -21.50 0.39 18.35
C GLN A 26 -21.68 1.53 19.36
N ALA A 27 -20.80 1.65 20.34
CA ALA A 27 -20.88 2.70 21.37
C ALA A 27 -20.86 4.11 20.77
N LEU A 28 -19.94 4.39 19.82
CA LEU A 28 -19.90 5.70 19.17
C LEU A 28 -21.14 5.93 18.29
N ALA A 29 -21.61 4.90 17.57
CA ALA A 29 -22.82 5.03 16.76
C ALA A 29 -24.06 5.37 17.61
N ASP A 30 -24.22 4.73 18.78
CA ASP A 30 -25.33 4.99 19.70
C ASP A 30 -25.29 6.42 20.24
N LEU A 31 -24.11 6.94 20.60
CA LEU A 31 -23.93 8.32 21.08
C LEU A 31 -24.38 9.38 20.06
N VAL A 32 -24.27 9.10 18.77
CA VAL A 32 -24.58 10.08 17.71
C VAL A 32 -25.86 9.76 16.93
N GLY A 33 -26.59 8.71 17.32
CA GLY A 33 -27.84 8.31 16.66
C GLY A 33 -27.63 7.73 15.26
N LEU A 34 -26.54 6.99 15.06
CA LEU A 34 -26.24 6.23 13.83
C LEU A 34 -26.39 4.73 14.09
N THR A 35 -26.48 3.95 13.00
CA THR A 35 -26.30 2.51 13.10
C THR A 35 -24.79 2.16 13.08
N GLN A 36 -24.39 1.07 13.74
CA GLN A 36 -23.02 0.56 13.69
C GLN A 36 -22.55 0.34 12.25
N GLY A 37 -23.40 -0.20 11.38
CA GLY A 37 -23.07 -0.38 9.97
C GLY A 37 -22.83 0.93 9.22
N ALA A 38 -23.58 2.00 9.53
CA ALA A 38 -23.34 3.31 8.93
C ALA A 38 -21.98 3.90 9.37
N LEU A 39 -21.62 3.76 10.64
CA LEU A 39 -20.31 4.18 11.15
C LEU A 39 -19.19 3.35 10.53
N ALA A 40 -19.34 2.03 10.40
CA ALA A 40 -18.38 1.16 9.75
C ALA A 40 -18.13 1.54 8.27
N HIS A 41 -19.17 1.98 7.55
CA HIS A 41 -19.02 2.52 6.19
C HIS A 41 -18.25 3.85 6.14
N ILE A 42 -18.46 4.71 7.14
CA ILE A 42 -17.72 5.98 7.25
C ILE A 42 -16.24 5.70 7.56
N GLU A 43 -15.93 4.85 8.52
CA GLU A 43 -14.55 4.50 8.92
C GLU A 43 -13.76 3.74 7.84
N ARG A 44 -14.46 3.07 6.92
CA ARG A 44 -13.84 2.46 5.74
C ARG A 44 -13.65 3.43 4.56
N GLY A 45 -14.14 4.67 4.69
CA GLY A 45 -14.09 5.66 3.62
C GLY A 45 -15.06 5.40 2.46
N SER A 46 -15.90 4.37 2.56
CA SER A 46 -16.90 4.04 1.52
C SER A 46 -18.12 4.96 1.55
N ARG A 47 -18.27 5.75 2.62
CA ARG A 47 -19.31 6.77 2.77
C ARG A 47 -18.74 8.02 3.42
N ILE A 48 -18.96 9.18 2.79
CA ILE A 48 -18.61 10.48 3.38
C ILE A 48 -19.79 10.92 4.26
N PRO A 49 -19.58 11.22 5.56
CA PRO A 49 -20.62 11.80 6.40
C PRO A 49 -20.94 13.23 5.93
N SER A 50 -22.18 13.67 6.12
CA SER A 50 -22.49 15.09 5.99
C SER A 50 -21.80 15.89 7.10
N LEU A 51 -21.54 17.18 6.88
CA LEU A 51 -20.86 18.02 7.87
C LEU A 51 -21.52 17.98 9.26
N PRO A 52 -22.88 18.08 9.41
CA PRO A 52 -23.51 17.95 10.71
C PRO A 52 -23.31 16.58 11.38
N VAL A 53 -23.20 15.50 10.60
CA VAL A 53 -22.91 14.16 11.13
C VAL A 53 -21.47 14.07 11.58
N LEU A 54 -20.52 14.65 10.81
CA LEU A 54 -19.11 14.70 11.16
C LEU A 54 -18.90 15.48 12.48
N GLU A 55 -19.52 16.66 12.60
CA GLU A 55 -19.46 17.48 13.82
C GLU A 55 -19.97 16.72 15.04
N ARG A 56 -21.11 16.00 14.93
CA ARG A 56 -21.63 15.18 16.03
C ARG A 56 -20.70 14.04 16.42
N LEU A 57 -20.11 13.36 15.42
CA LEU A 57 -19.13 12.29 15.67
C LEU A 57 -17.91 12.83 16.43
N LEU A 58 -17.38 13.96 16.00
CA LEU A 58 -16.23 14.58 16.65
C LEU A 58 -16.58 15.10 18.05
N ALA A 59 -17.73 15.76 18.21
CA ALA A 59 -18.20 16.25 19.50
C ALA A 59 -18.43 15.10 20.52
N ALA A 60 -18.96 13.95 20.07
CA ALA A 60 -19.12 12.77 20.94
C ALA A 60 -17.77 12.19 21.43
N MET A 61 -16.69 12.54 20.76
CA MET A 61 -15.32 12.18 21.14
C MET A 61 -14.55 13.34 21.77
N ASP A 62 -15.24 14.43 22.14
CA ASP A 62 -14.64 15.63 22.73
C ASP A 62 -13.51 16.25 21.87
N VAL A 63 -13.74 16.31 20.55
CA VAL A 63 -12.85 16.98 19.58
C VAL A 63 -13.68 17.81 18.60
N GLN A 64 -13.04 18.78 17.97
CA GLN A 64 -13.65 19.62 16.94
C GLN A 64 -12.84 19.61 15.64
N LEU A 65 -13.51 19.87 14.53
CA LEU A 65 -12.86 20.03 13.23
C LEU A 65 -12.26 21.43 13.12
N THR A 66 -10.97 21.51 12.77
CA THR A 66 -10.33 22.75 12.31
C THR A 66 -10.08 22.63 10.82
N VAL A 67 -10.52 23.61 10.02
CA VAL A 67 -10.35 23.63 8.57
C VAL A 67 -9.24 24.61 8.20
N GLY A 68 -8.24 24.07 7.52
CA GLY A 68 -7.17 24.85 6.91
C GLY A 68 -7.15 24.66 5.38
N VAL A 69 -6.56 25.61 4.66
CA VAL A 69 -6.35 25.51 3.20
C VAL A 69 -4.84 25.50 2.94
N GLU A 70 -4.39 24.57 2.13
CA GLU A 70 -2.99 24.43 1.73
C GLU A 70 -2.88 24.44 0.19
N PRO A 71 -1.70 24.74 -0.40
CA PRO A 71 -1.49 24.58 -1.84
C PRO A 71 -1.85 23.16 -2.30
N LEU A 72 -2.41 23.05 -3.51
CA LEU A 72 -3.03 21.81 -4.00
C LEU A 72 -2.14 20.56 -3.83
N ASP A 73 -0.89 20.64 -4.15
CA ASP A 73 0.04 19.50 -4.16
C ASP A 73 1.00 19.47 -2.95
N SER A 74 0.76 20.27 -1.89
CA SER A 74 1.65 20.33 -0.71
C SER A 74 1.89 18.98 -0.05
N HIS A 75 0.88 18.09 -0.03
CA HIS A 75 0.99 16.74 0.49
C HIS A 75 1.87 15.82 -0.37
N LEU A 76 1.90 16.04 -1.69
CA LEU A 76 2.80 15.32 -2.60
C LEU A 76 4.23 15.81 -2.41
N ASP A 77 4.41 17.13 -2.24
CA ASP A 77 5.72 17.72 -1.97
C ASP A 77 6.30 17.20 -0.65
N ALA A 78 5.50 17.18 0.42
CA ALA A 78 5.92 16.62 1.70
C ALA A 78 6.26 15.12 1.62
N ALA A 79 5.49 14.35 0.85
CA ALA A 79 5.78 12.93 0.61
C ALA A 79 7.09 12.74 -0.18
N LEU A 80 7.34 13.57 -1.19
CA LEU A 80 8.58 13.53 -1.97
C LEU A 80 9.80 13.94 -1.13
N ASP A 81 9.66 14.96 -0.28
CA ASP A 81 10.72 15.39 0.62
C ASP A 81 11.09 14.30 1.64
N ALA A 82 10.09 13.65 2.23
CA ALA A 82 10.31 12.52 3.13
C ALA A 82 11.00 11.32 2.46
N LEU A 83 10.81 11.13 1.14
CA LEU A 83 11.46 10.07 0.37
C LEU A 83 12.87 10.45 -0.11
N ALA A 84 13.21 11.74 -0.14
CA ALA A 84 14.52 12.23 -0.57
C ALA A 84 15.63 11.95 0.46
N ASP A 85 15.28 11.80 1.73
CA ASP A 85 16.23 11.60 2.83
C ASP A 85 16.89 10.20 2.83
N ALA A 86 16.21 9.19 2.25
CA ALA A 86 16.73 7.84 2.18
C ALA A 86 17.22 7.49 0.76
N SER A 87 18.45 6.99 0.67
CA SER A 87 19.01 6.51 -0.59
C SER A 87 18.27 5.25 -1.09
N VAL A 88 18.32 5.03 -2.42
CA VAL A 88 17.76 3.79 -3.03
C VAL A 88 18.35 2.53 -2.38
N VAL A 89 19.66 2.56 -2.01
CA VAL A 89 20.34 1.44 -1.33
C VAL A 89 19.72 1.14 0.03
N GLU A 90 19.46 2.16 0.82
CA GLU A 90 18.85 2.01 2.15
C GLU A 90 17.45 1.44 2.03
N ARG A 91 16.65 1.95 1.12
CA ARG A 91 15.28 1.49 0.87
C ARG A 91 15.23 0.03 0.36
N ILE A 92 16.14 -0.38 -0.53
CA ILE A 92 16.30 -1.78 -0.95
C ILE A 92 16.61 -2.69 0.25
N ARG A 93 17.51 -2.23 1.13
CA ARG A 93 17.91 -2.98 2.33
C ARG A 93 16.76 -3.09 3.34
N GLU A 94 16.01 -2.00 3.56
CA GLU A 94 14.88 -1.96 4.50
C GLU A 94 13.79 -2.96 4.14
N ILE A 95 13.40 -3.04 2.87
CA ILE A 95 12.40 -4.02 2.42
C ILE A 95 12.96 -5.44 2.26
N GLY A 96 14.28 -5.62 2.42
CA GLY A 96 14.93 -6.91 2.27
C GLY A 96 14.91 -7.47 0.85
N LEU A 97 14.89 -6.60 -0.18
CA LEU A 97 14.69 -6.99 -1.59
C LEU A 97 15.63 -8.13 -2.01
N ASP A 98 16.94 -7.94 -1.86
CA ASP A 98 17.91 -8.94 -2.33
C ASP A 98 17.76 -10.27 -1.59
N ARG A 99 17.55 -10.23 -0.27
CA ARG A 99 17.34 -11.44 0.53
C ARG A 99 16.07 -12.18 0.11
N MET A 100 15.01 -11.45 -0.17
CA MET A 100 13.76 -12.02 -0.66
C MET A 100 13.95 -12.68 -2.02
N LEU A 101 14.62 -12.00 -2.96
CA LEU A 101 14.84 -12.51 -4.32
C LEU A 101 15.81 -13.70 -4.33
N ASP A 102 16.83 -13.70 -3.48
CA ASP A 102 17.73 -14.85 -3.32
C ASP A 102 16.99 -16.07 -2.76
N ALA A 103 16.08 -15.86 -1.82
CA ALA A 103 15.26 -16.91 -1.24
C ALA A 103 14.18 -17.45 -2.21
N LEU A 104 13.65 -16.61 -3.12
CA LEU A 104 12.77 -17.04 -4.21
C LEU A 104 13.49 -17.97 -5.19
N GLY A 105 14.82 -17.90 -5.28
CA GLY A 105 15.64 -18.80 -6.11
C GLY A 105 15.31 -18.74 -7.59
N GLU A 106 15.00 -19.90 -8.17
CA GLU A 106 14.69 -20.03 -9.60
C GLU A 106 13.21 -19.79 -9.94
N LEU A 107 12.39 -19.30 -8.99
CA LEU A 107 11.01 -18.94 -9.28
C LEU A 107 10.98 -17.80 -10.31
N PRO A 108 10.35 -17.97 -11.48
CA PRO A 108 10.23 -16.88 -12.45
C PRO A 108 9.32 -15.77 -11.92
N TYR A 109 9.81 -14.56 -11.86
CA TYR A 109 9.08 -13.39 -11.41
C TYR A 109 9.39 -12.15 -12.25
N VAL A 110 8.58 -11.12 -12.12
CA VAL A 110 8.87 -9.75 -12.54
C VAL A 110 8.56 -8.85 -11.34
N LEU A 111 9.49 -7.98 -10.96
CA LEU A 111 9.21 -6.97 -9.94
C LEU A 111 8.15 -5.99 -10.44
N THR A 112 7.19 -5.65 -9.58
CA THR A 112 6.05 -4.80 -9.93
C THR A 112 5.89 -3.65 -8.93
N GLY A 113 4.93 -2.79 -9.15
CA GLY A 113 4.51 -1.76 -8.19
C GLY A 113 5.65 -0.88 -7.70
N SER A 114 5.67 -0.63 -6.40
CA SER A 114 6.66 0.25 -5.77
C SER A 114 8.07 -0.33 -5.79
N SER A 115 8.25 -1.65 -5.80
CA SER A 115 9.57 -2.30 -5.94
C SER A 115 10.17 -2.06 -7.32
N ALA A 116 9.38 -2.19 -8.38
CA ALA A 116 9.80 -1.88 -9.74
C ALA A 116 10.13 -0.38 -9.90
N ALA A 117 9.30 0.48 -9.32
CA ALA A 117 9.50 1.92 -9.37
C ALA A 117 10.78 2.36 -8.64
N LEU A 118 11.07 1.78 -7.48
CA LEU A 118 12.29 2.06 -6.71
C LEU A 118 13.56 1.82 -7.52
N LEU A 119 13.66 0.67 -8.19
CA LEU A 119 14.81 0.32 -9.01
C LEU A 119 14.94 1.19 -10.26
N GLN A 120 13.85 1.76 -10.74
CA GLN A 120 13.84 2.73 -11.84
C GLN A 120 14.06 4.18 -11.36
N GLY A 121 14.45 4.38 -10.09
CA GLY A 121 14.75 5.70 -9.51
C GLY A 121 13.52 6.53 -9.17
N ALA A 122 12.33 5.95 -9.15
CA ALA A 122 11.10 6.66 -8.86
C ALA A 122 10.91 6.87 -7.34
N PRO A 123 10.52 8.05 -6.89
CA PRO A 123 10.32 8.36 -5.48
C PRO A 123 8.93 7.89 -5.02
N LEU A 124 8.76 6.59 -4.89
CA LEU A 124 7.53 5.99 -4.33
C LEU A 124 7.81 5.35 -2.97
N PRO A 125 6.86 5.42 -2.02
CA PRO A 125 6.95 4.68 -0.77
C PRO A 125 7.03 3.17 -1.06
N VAL A 126 7.97 2.48 -0.43
CA VAL A 126 8.14 1.03 -0.59
C VAL A 126 8.09 0.40 0.79
N GLY A 127 7.17 -0.53 1.01
CA GLY A 127 7.00 -1.23 2.30
C GLY A 127 7.05 -2.75 2.16
N ALA A 128 7.12 -3.26 0.94
CA ALA A 128 7.12 -4.70 0.65
C ALA A 128 7.90 -4.99 -0.63
N VAL A 129 8.29 -6.24 -0.84
CA VAL A 129 8.74 -6.74 -2.13
C VAL A 129 7.50 -7.12 -2.95
N GLU A 130 7.32 -6.46 -4.09
CA GLU A 130 6.16 -6.65 -4.97
C GLU A 130 6.58 -7.35 -6.26
N VAL A 131 5.96 -8.49 -6.56
CA VAL A 131 6.28 -9.32 -7.72
C VAL A 131 5.03 -9.75 -8.49
N ALA A 132 5.16 -9.98 -9.79
CA ALA A 132 4.23 -10.80 -10.55
C ALA A 132 4.80 -12.22 -10.63
N VAL A 133 3.94 -13.23 -10.44
CA VAL A 133 4.25 -14.65 -10.55
C VAL A 133 3.16 -15.32 -11.39
N ARG A 134 3.55 -16.28 -12.25
CA ARG A 134 2.55 -16.99 -13.04
C ARG A 134 1.73 -17.93 -12.19
N TRP A 135 0.46 -18.02 -12.48
CA TRP A 135 -0.45 -18.92 -11.78
C TRP A 135 0.06 -20.38 -11.76
N ARG A 136 0.58 -20.86 -12.87
CA ARG A 136 1.14 -22.22 -12.96
C ARG A 136 2.37 -22.47 -12.09
N ASP A 137 3.04 -21.41 -11.63
CA ASP A 137 4.21 -21.49 -10.74
C ASP A 137 3.80 -21.36 -9.25
N SER A 138 2.49 -21.31 -8.93
CA SER A 138 1.98 -21.23 -7.55
C SER A 138 2.51 -22.34 -6.64
N PRO A 139 2.71 -23.61 -7.06
CA PRO A 139 3.28 -24.64 -6.18
C PRO A 139 4.72 -24.32 -5.75
N ARG A 140 5.52 -23.70 -6.65
CA ARG A 140 6.89 -23.27 -6.32
C ARG A 140 6.88 -22.10 -5.34
N LEU A 141 5.95 -21.14 -5.55
CA LEU A 141 5.76 -20.04 -4.61
C LEU A 141 5.35 -20.57 -3.23
N THR A 142 4.42 -21.53 -3.16
CA THR A 142 4.01 -22.14 -1.91
C THR A 142 5.17 -22.83 -1.20
N GLY A 143 6.02 -23.58 -1.89
CA GLY A 143 7.22 -24.18 -1.32
C GLY A 143 8.19 -23.15 -0.73
N PHE A 144 8.37 -22.00 -1.41
CA PHE A 144 9.14 -20.87 -0.85
C PHE A 144 8.46 -20.31 0.43
N LEU A 145 7.14 -20.08 0.39
CA LEU A 145 6.40 -19.51 1.52
C LEU A 145 6.48 -20.42 2.76
N GLU A 146 6.41 -21.74 2.60
CA GLU A 146 6.61 -22.72 3.67
C GLU A 146 8.03 -22.63 4.25
N ALA A 147 9.05 -22.63 3.39
CA ALA A 147 10.45 -22.52 3.79
C ALA A 147 10.78 -21.18 4.48
N ALA A 148 10.08 -20.11 4.11
CA ALA A 148 10.22 -18.77 4.68
C ALA A 148 9.32 -18.51 5.90
N TYR A 149 8.65 -19.53 6.45
CA TYR A 149 7.72 -19.43 7.59
C TYR A 149 6.68 -18.31 7.40
N ALA A 150 6.10 -18.26 6.21
CA ALA A 150 5.21 -17.19 5.84
C ALA A 150 3.90 -17.21 6.63
N GLN A 151 3.35 -16.04 6.86
CA GLN A 151 1.99 -15.83 7.34
C GLN A 151 1.22 -15.06 6.26
N ARG A 152 0.03 -15.55 5.90
CA ARG A 152 -0.82 -14.91 4.90
C ARG A 152 -1.62 -13.78 5.51
N TRP A 153 -1.79 -12.69 4.77
CA TRP A 153 -2.68 -11.61 5.15
C TRP A 153 -4.15 -12.01 4.98
N ASN A 154 -4.93 -11.85 6.04
CA ASN A 154 -6.37 -12.02 6.00
C ASN A 154 -7.04 -10.64 5.96
N ALA A 155 -7.57 -10.27 4.79
CA ALA A 155 -8.21 -8.96 4.60
C ALA A 155 -9.53 -8.80 5.37
N ARG A 156 -10.18 -9.91 5.76
CA ARG A 156 -11.43 -9.86 6.54
C ARG A 156 -11.19 -9.49 7.99
N TRP A 157 -10.10 -10.03 8.57
CA TRP A 157 -9.76 -9.84 9.97
C TRP A 157 -8.64 -8.81 10.18
N GLU A 158 -8.05 -8.31 9.07
CA GLU A 158 -6.91 -7.37 9.08
C GLU A 158 -5.74 -7.88 9.93
N GLU A 159 -5.43 -9.18 9.85
CA GLU A 159 -4.36 -9.83 10.62
C GLU A 159 -3.51 -10.78 9.76
N TRP A 160 -2.30 -11.05 10.25
CA TRP A 160 -1.41 -12.06 9.70
C TRP A 160 -1.70 -13.42 10.33
N GLY A 161 -1.75 -14.46 9.52
CA GLY A 161 -1.99 -15.80 10.00
C GLY A 161 -2.50 -16.73 8.88
N GLY A 162 -3.22 -17.77 9.29
CA GLY A 162 -3.84 -18.72 8.37
C GLY A 162 -3.04 -19.97 8.16
N LEU A 163 -3.78 -21.10 8.00
CA LEU A 163 -3.22 -22.43 7.77
C LEU A 163 -2.87 -22.67 6.29
N ARG A 164 -3.38 -21.84 5.39
CA ARG A 164 -3.18 -21.96 3.93
C ARG A 164 -2.32 -20.80 3.42
N LEU A 165 -1.18 -21.17 2.90
CA LEU A 165 -0.25 -20.23 2.27
C LEU A 165 -0.52 -20.08 0.78
N GLU A 166 -1.10 -21.10 0.14
CA GLU A 166 -1.39 -21.12 -1.28
C GLU A 166 -2.32 -19.98 -1.70
N PRO A 167 -2.05 -19.31 -2.82
CA PRO A 167 -3.03 -18.44 -3.44
C PRO A 167 -4.23 -19.27 -3.93
N GLU A 168 -5.44 -18.83 -3.66
CA GLU A 168 -6.67 -19.56 -4.01
C GLU A 168 -7.21 -19.20 -5.40
N GLU A 169 -6.85 -18.03 -5.89
CA GLU A 169 -7.30 -17.47 -7.17
C GLU A 169 -6.23 -16.55 -7.78
N PRO A 170 -6.26 -16.26 -9.07
CA PRO A 170 -5.46 -15.20 -9.66
C PRO A 170 -5.77 -13.85 -9.00
N GLY A 171 -4.76 -12.99 -8.86
CA GLY A 171 -4.93 -11.70 -8.20
C GLY A 171 -3.80 -11.39 -7.23
N GLU A 172 -4.01 -10.42 -6.37
CA GLU A 172 -3.02 -9.95 -5.42
C GLU A 172 -3.13 -10.67 -4.07
N HIS A 173 -2.00 -11.16 -3.59
CA HIS A 173 -1.87 -11.83 -2.31
C HIS A 173 -0.70 -11.24 -1.52
N ARG A 174 -0.78 -11.33 -0.19
CA ARG A 174 0.22 -10.76 0.72
C ARG A 174 0.63 -11.78 1.76
N TRP A 175 1.94 -11.84 2.01
CA TRP A 175 2.52 -12.68 3.06
C TRP A 175 3.59 -11.91 3.83
N GLN A 176 3.63 -12.11 5.13
CA GLN A 176 4.77 -11.77 5.97
C GLN A 176 5.70 -12.96 6.03
N THR A 177 6.97 -12.79 5.71
CA THR A 177 7.99 -13.84 5.70
C THR A 177 9.16 -13.46 6.61
N LEU A 178 10.10 -14.40 6.82
CA LEU A 178 11.37 -14.10 7.48
C LEU A 178 12.22 -13.05 6.74
N HIS A 179 11.96 -12.84 5.45
CA HIS A 179 12.73 -11.92 4.61
C HIS A 179 12.05 -10.56 4.46
N GLY A 180 10.86 -10.38 5.03
CA GLY A 180 10.03 -9.19 4.92
C GLY A 180 8.64 -9.48 4.33
N GLU A 181 7.86 -8.43 4.05
CA GLU A 181 6.56 -8.56 3.40
C GLU A 181 6.75 -8.84 1.90
N LEU A 182 6.07 -9.89 1.43
CA LEU A 182 5.94 -10.23 0.01
C LEU A 182 4.52 -9.95 -0.45
N ARG A 183 4.37 -9.21 -1.54
CA ARG A 183 3.12 -9.06 -2.28
C ARG A 183 3.30 -9.68 -3.66
N ALA A 184 2.51 -10.69 -3.98
CA ALA A 184 2.56 -11.32 -5.28
C ALA A 184 1.25 -11.16 -6.03
N ARG A 185 1.34 -10.66 -7.26
CA ARG A 185 0.25 -10.65 -8.22
C ARG A 185 0.32 -11.95 -9.04
N MET A 186 -0.63 -12.85 -8.76
CA MET A 186 -0.77 -14.11 -9.50
C MET A 186 -1.46 -13.86 -10.83
N CYS A 187 -0.81 -14.16 -11.95
CA CYS A 187 -1.27 -13.87 -13.31
C CYS A 187 -1.03 -15.06 -14.24
N ASP A 188 -1.75 -15.15 -15.33
CA ASP A 188 -1.57 -16.21 -16.33
C ASP A 188 -0.22 -16.07 -17.03
N GLU A 189 0.15 -14.83 -17.40
CA GLU A 189 1.42 -14.50 -18.01
C GLU A 189 2.11 -13.36 -17.28
N LEU A 190 3.45 -13.44 -17.18
CA LEU A 190 4.24 -12.36 -16.61
C LEU A 190 4.16 -11.11 -17.51
N PRO A 191 4.11 -9.91 -16.89
CA PRO A 191 4.25 -8.69 -17.67
C PRO A 191 5.61 -8.68 -18.37
N GLN A 192 5.68 -8.05 -19.55
CA GLN A 192 6.96 -7.89 -20.25
C GLN A 192 7.89 -7.01 -19.39
N PRO A 193 9.04 -7.54 -18.93
CA PRO A 193 9.95 -6.79 -18.12
C PRO A 193 10.87 -5.89 -18.95
N VAL A 194 11.39 -4.86 -18.29
CA VAL A 194 12.64 -4.20 -18.67
C VAL A 194 13.71 -4.59 -17.67
N GLU A 195 14.96 -4.73 -18.15
CA GLU A 195 16.08 -5.07 -17.28
C GLU A 195 16.69 -3.82 -16.68
N VAL A 196 16.70 -3.74 -15.35
CA VAL A 196 17.36 -2.67 -14.61
C VAL A 196 18.58 -3.23 -13.89
N ARG A 197 19.74 -2.61 -14.10
CA ARG A 197 20.99 -2.97 -13.41
C ARG A 197 21.21 -2.04 -12.22
N TYR A 198 21.36 -2.64 -11.04
CA TYR A 198 21.64 -1.92 -9.82
C TYR A 198 22.53 -2.76 -8.90
N GLY A 199 23.57 -2.16 -8.31
CA GLY A 199 24.48 -2.86 -7.39
C GLY A 199 25.19 -4.08 -8.00
N GLY A 200 25.36 -4.15 -9.32
CA GLY A 200 25.97 -5.29 -10.02
C GLY A 200 25.01 -6.44 -10.34
N ARG A 201 23.75 -6.35 -9.92
CA ARG A 201 22.67 -7.31 -10.19
C ARG A 201 21.71 -6.77 -11.24
N SER A 202 21.15 -7.66 -12.06
CA SER A 202 20.07 -7.34 -13.00
C SER A 202 18.73 -7.78 -12.43
N TYR A 203 17.73 -6.91 -12.57
CA TYR A 203 16.38 -7.12 -12.04
C TYR A 203 15.37 -7.00 -13.19
N PRO A 204 14.52 -8.01 -13.42
CA PRO A 204 13.40 -7.89 -14.33
C PRO A 204 12.30 -7.06 -13.65
N VAL A 205 12.04 -5.87 -14.15
CA VAL A 205 11.05 -4.95 -13.56
C VAL A 205 9.95 -4.60 -14.55
N GLU A 206 8.73 -4.42 -14.05
CA GLU A 206 7.62 -3.88 -14.83
C GLU A 206 7.95 -2.41 -15.20
N PRO A 207 7.75 -1.99 -16.47
CA PRO A 207 8.01 -0.62 -16.89
C PRO A 207 7.24 0.40 -16.05
N LEU A 208 7.87 1.52 -15.71
CA LEU A 208 7.29 2.55 -14.83
C LEU A 208 5.92 3.06 -15.30
N VAL A 209 5.70 3.13 -16.62
CA VAL A 209 4.40 3.50 -17.18
C VAL A 209 3.28 2.55 -16.78
N ARG A 210 3.58 1.26 -16.58
CA ARG A 210 2.60 0.29 -16.11
C ARG A 210 2.27 0.47 -14.64
N VAL A 211 3.28 0.80 -13.83
CA VAL A 211 3.10 1.13 -12.41
C VAL A 211 2.18 2.35 -12.26
N GLU A 212 2.39 3.41 -13.07
CA GLU A 212 1.55 4.60 -13.10
C GLU A 212 0.09 4.29 -13.48
N LEU A 213 -0.11 3.42 -14.47
CA LEU A 213 -1.46 3.02 -14.89
C LEU A 213 -2.20 2.17 -13.85
N ALA A 214 -1.47 1.38 -13.08
CA ALA A 214 -2.05 0.48 -12.09
C ALA A 214 -2.39 1.18 -10.76
N ASP A 215 -1.62 2.21 -10.37
CA ASP A 215 -1.80 2.93 -9.11
C ASP A 215 -1.93 4.46 -9.33
N PRO A 216 -3.13 5.03 -9.20
CA PRO A 216 -3.34 6.47 -9.33
C PRO A 216 -2.51 7.32 -8.34
N ARG A 217 -2.19 6.79 -7.15
CA ARG A 217 -1.35 7.51 -6.17
C ARG A 217 0.10 7.56 -6.62
N ALA A 218 0.61 6.45 -7.14
CA ALA A 218 1.93 6.41 -7.76
C ALA A 218 2.00 7.40 -8.93
N ALA A 219 0.97 7.43 -9.78
CA ALA A 219 0.88 8.36 -10.90
C ALA A 219 0.94 9.84 -10.44
N ASP A 220 0.21 10.19 -9.37
CA ASP A 220 0.22 11.55 -8.82
C ASP A 220 1.60 11.96 -8.28
N LEU A 221 2.26 11.09 -7.50
CA LEU A 221 3.60 11.33 -6.98
C LEU A 221 4.64 11.47 -8.10
N LEU A 222 4.59 10.59 -9.09
CA LEU A 222 5.52 10.60 -10.23
C LEU A 222 5.31 11.82 -11.12
N ARG A 223 4.06 12.22 -11.34
CA ARG A 223 3.74 13.48 -12.05
C ARG A 223 4.33 14.67 -11.30
N ARG A 224 4.11 14.76 -9.98
CA ARG A 224 4.63 15.87 -9.16
C ARG A 224 6.15 15.90 -9.14
N HIS A 225 6.78 14.74 -9.01
CA HIS A 225 8.24 14.64 -9.08
C HIS A 225 8.81 15.18 -10.41
N ARG A 226 8.22 14.78 -11.54
CA ARG A 226 8.63 15.30 -12.86
C ARG A 226 8.45 16.82 -12.99
N GLN A 227 7.37 17.37 -12.43
CA GLN A 227 7.16 18.82 -12.40
C GLN A 227 8.25 19.55 -11.61
N ARG A 228 8.65 19.01 -10.44
CA ARG A 228 9.74 19.59 -9.62
C ARG A 228 11.06 19.57 -10.37
N LEU A 229 11.41 18.46 -11.03
CA LEU A 229 12.63 18.38 -11.85
C LEU A 229 12.62 19.37 -13.02
N GLY A 230 11.49 19.52 -13.70
CA GLY A 230 11.34 20.47 -14.80
C GLY A 230 11.33 21.94 -14.37
N SER A 231 11.07 22.23 -13.10
CA SER A 231 11.10 23.60 -12.53
C SER A 231 12.47 23.98 -11.97
N ALA A 232 13.37 23.03 -11.82
CA ALA A 232 14.72 23.22 -11.25
C ALA A 232 15.80 23.40 -12.32
N GLY A 233 15.47 23.33 -13.62
CA GLY A 233 16.34 23.56 -14.79
C GLY A 233 15.95 24.81 -15.55
#